data_e7bf2f739ab7af77f2a60aebdef552aa
#
_entry.id   e7bf2f739ab7af77f2a60aebdef552aa
#
_cell.length_a   1.000
_cell.length_b   1.000
_cell.length_c   1.000
_cell.angle_alpha   90.00
_cell.angle_beta   90.00
_cell.angle_gamma   90.00
#
_symmetry.space_group_name_H-M   'P 1'
#
loop_
_entity.id
_entity.type
_entity.pdbx_description
1 polymer ?
#
loop_
_entity_poly.entity_id
_entity_poly.type
_entity_poly.pdbx_seq_one_letter_code
_entity_poly.pdbx_strand_id
1 'polypeptide(L)'
;LNQAVKDENIPVVMGERMSGIKTILNSVSRYSDTVRNNGGGFYNHTLFFNGLNPDEKGKLMDLPLEEELKKQYGTIEKFKAAFKEAALGHFGSGWCWLLYDKNQFRIATTMNQDTPLMDVVYEPGNIIIALDLWEHSYYLKYKNDRAKYIDAFFKLMCWSTSNERFTQDQY
;
A
#
# COMPACT_ATOMS: atom_id res chain seq x y z
N LEU A 1 -13.36 13.42 -4.51
CA LEU A 1 -12.08 14.14 -4.43
C LEU A 1 -12.10 15.43 -5.26
N ASN A 2 -12.34 15.35 -6.58
CA ASN A 2 -12.28 16.51 -7.47
C ASN A 2 -13.14 17.71 -7.02
N GLN A 3 -14.33 17.48 -6.48
CA GLN A 3 -15.18 18.55 -5.96
C GLN A 3 -14.57 19.17 -4.69
N ALA A 4 -14.13 18.35 -3.73
CA ALA A 4 -13.50 18.83 -2.49
C ALA A 4 -12.22 19.64 -2.77
N VAL A 5 -11.40 19.21 -3.73
CA VAL A 5 -10.21 19.95 -4.17
C VAL A 5 -10.56 21.33 -4.72
N LYS A 6 -11.66 21.44 -5.46
CA LYS A 6 -12.16 22.74 -5.98
C LYS A 6 -12.73 23.62 -4.87
N ASP A 7 -13.57 23.04 -4.01
CA ASP A 7 -14.25 23.77 -2.94
C ASP A 7 -13.24 24.36 -1.92
N GLU A 8 -12.13 23.65 -1.70
CA GLU A 8 -11.05 24.06 -0.80
C GLU A 8 -9.94 24.85 -1.50
N ASN A 9 -10.08 25.16 -2.80
CA ASN A 9 -9.07 25.87 -3.60
C ASN A 9 -7.66 25.27 -3.51
N ILE A 10 -7.57 23.93 -3.47
CA ILE A 10 -6.28 23.24 -3.37
C ILE A 10 -5.51 23.38 -4.69
N PRO A 11 -4.27 23.91 -4.68
CA PRO A 11 -3.49 24.04 -5.89
C PRO A 11 -3.10 22.65 -6.41
N VAL A 12 -3.64 22.28 -7.56
CA VAL A 12 -3.30 21.02 -8.25
C VAL A 12 -2.28 21.31 -9.32
N VAL A 13 -1.12 20.68 -9.23
CA VAL A 13 -0.12 20.74 -10.31
C VAL A 13 -0.66 19.97 -11.51
N MET A 14 -0.95 20.70 -12.60
CA MET A 14 -1.42 20.13 -13.85
C MET A 14 -0.26 19.39 -14.53
N GLY A 15 -0.38 18.09 -14.72
CA GLY A 15 0.61 17.30 -15.47
C GLY A 15 0.57 15.80 -15.14
N GLU A 16 0.81 15.44 -13.90
CA GLU A 16 0.83 14.04 -13.48
C GLU A 16 -0.13 13.80 -12.32
N ARG A 17 -1.19 13.03 -12.57
CA ARG A 17 -2.22 12.74 -11.56
C ARG A 17 -1.65 12.19 -10.25
N MET A 18 -0.63 11.33 -10.33
CA MET A 18 -0.01 10.73 -9.14
C MET A 18 0.89 11.70 -8.38
N SER A 19 1.59 12.60 -9.06
CA SER A 19 2.40 13.65 -8.43
C SER A 19 1.50 14.63 -7.66
N GLY A 20 0.41 15.08 -8.26
CA GLY A 20 -0.53 16.00 -7.62
C GLY A 20 -1.18 15.40 -6.37
N ILE A 21 -1.61 14.13 -6.41
CA ILE A 21 -2.21 13.51 -5.23
C ILE A 21 -1.19 13.29 -4.11
N LYS A 22 0.05 12.92 -4.41
CA LYS A 22 1.13 12.80 -3.41
C LYS A 22 1.35 14.13 -2.68
N THR A 23 1.38 15.24 -3.41
CA THR A 23 1.53 16.59 -2.82
C THR A 23 0.40 16.91 -1.84
N ILE A 24 -0.84 16.59 -2.19
CA ILE A 24 -2.01 16.79 -1.32
C ILE A 24 -1.88 15.92 -0.06
N LEU A 25 -1.56 14.63 -0.21
CA LEU A 25 -1.46 13.69 0.89
C LEU A 25 -0.33 14.03 1.86
N ASN A 26 0.82 14.50 1.36
CA ASN A 26 1.95 14.96 2.18
C ASN A 26 1.65 16.20 3.05
N SER A 27 0.52 16.84 2.85
CA SER A 27 0.08 18.03 3.59
C SER A 27 -1.41 17.90 3.99
N VAL A 28 -1.89 16.67 4.16
CA VAL A 28 -3.32 16.38 4.35
C VAL A 28 -3.88 17.00 5.62
N SER A 29 -3.05 17.25 6.63
CA SER A 29 -3.43 17.96 7.86
C SER A 29 -4.04 19.36 7.62
N ARG A 30 -3.82 19.95 6.44
CA ARG A 30 -4.33 21.27 6.04
C ARG A 30 -5.71 21.23 5.41
N TYR A 31 -6.24 20.05 5.16
CA TYR A 31 -7.46 19.84 4.37
C TYR A 31 -8.51 19.08 5.15
N SER A 32 -9.73 19.05 4.62
CA SER A 32 -10.86 18.36 5.25
C SER A 32 -10.68 16.82 5.27
N ASP A 33 -11.44 16.17 6.14
CA ASP A 33 -11.56 14.71 6.15
C ASP A 33 -12.06 14.16 4.82
N THR A 34 -12.84 14.93 4.06
CA THR A 34 -13.28 14.57 2.71
C THR A 34 -12.10 14.46 1.77
N VAL A 35 -11.15 15.40 1.80
CA VAL A 35 -9.91 15.33 1.01
C VAL A 35 -9.03 14.17 1.49
N ARG A 36 -8.85 14.02 2.79
CA ARG A 36 -8.09 12.92 3.40
C ARG A 36 -8.61 11.55 2.96
N ASN A 37 -9.90 11.29 3.16
CA ASN A 37 -10.49 9.99 2.87
C ASN A 37 -10.54 9.70 1.36
N ASN A 38 -10.96 10.64 0.53
CA ASN A 38 -11.05 10.42 -0.91
C ASN A 38 -9.68 10.45 -1.60
N GLY A 39 -8.76 11.28 -1.11
CA GLY A 39 -7.37 11.33 -1.62
C GLY A 39 -6.62 10.05 -1.28
N GLY A 40 -6.67 9.63 -0.02
CA GLY A 40 -6.11 8.35 0.41
C GLY A 40 -6.71 7.17 -0.34
N GLY A 41 -8.05 7.11 -0.42
CA GLY A 41 -8.75 6.05 -1.16
C GLY A 41 -8.33 5.95 -2.62
N PHE A 42 -8.23 7.08 -3.33
CA PHE A 42 -7.73 7.10 -4.70
C PHE A 42 -6.31 6.57 -4.81
N TYR A 43 -5.42 7.06 -3.96
CA TYR A 43 -4.00 6.68 -3.99
C TYR A 43 -3.81 5.20 -3.62
N ASN A 44 -4.41 4.75 -2.53
CA ASN A 44 -4.28 3.40 -2.01
C ASN A 44 -4.77 2.35 -3.00
N HIS A 45 -5.97 2.54 -3.56
CA HIS A 45 -6.51 1.61 -4.56
C HIS A 45 -5.69 1.61 -5.85
N THR A 46 -5.16 2.76 -6.27
CA THR A 46 -4.25 2.82 -7.44
C THR A 46 -3.01 1.95 -7.20
N LEU A 47 -2.38 2.06 -6.03
CA LEU A 47 -1.23 1.22 -5.68
C LEU A 47 -1.60 -0.27 -5.59
N PHE A 48 -2.73 -0.58 -4.97
CA PHE A 48 -3.20 -1.95 -4.80
C PHE A 48 -3.43 -2.63 -6.14
N PHE A 49 -4.27 -2.04 -7.01
CA PHE A 49 -4.59 -2.64 -8.30
C PHE A 49 -3.38 -2.73 -9.24
N ASN A 50 -2.52 -1.72 -9.27
CA ASN A 50 -1.26 -1.78 -10.02
C ASN A 50 -0.28 -2.82 -9.46
N GLY A 51 -0.44 -3.23 -8.22
CA GLY A 51 0.36 -4.28 -7.57
C GLY A 51 -0.17 -5.69 -7.77
N LEU A 52 -1.23 -5.90 -8.59
CA LEU A 52 -1.81 -7.20 -8.88
C LEU A 52 -1.62 -7.56 -10.34
N ASN A 53 -1.16 -8.80 -10.58
CA ASN A 53 -1.07 -9.35 -11.94
C ASN A 53 -1.44 -10.85 -11.92
N PRO A 54 -2.66 -11.21 -12.37
CA PRO A 54 -3.09 -12.60 -12.43
C PRO A 54 -2.23 -13.50 -13.32
N ASP A 55 -1.55 -12.92 -14.32
CA ASP A 55 -0.71 -13.66 -15.26
C ASP A 55 0.64 -14.03 -14.65
N GLU A 56 1.18 -13.22 -13.77
CA GLU A 56 2.41 -13.54 -13.01
C GLU A 56 2.19 -14.58 -11.91
N LYS A 57 0.96 -14.73 -11.42
CA LYS A 57 0.56 -15.73 -10.40
C LYS A 57 1.46 -15.73 -9.16
N GLY A 58 1.90 -14.55 -8.71
CA GLY A 58 2.78 -14.41 -7.55
C GLY A 58 4.15 -15.10 -7.71
N LYS A 59 4.63 -15.26 -8.94
CA LYS A 59 5.93 -15.88 -9.21
C LYS A 59 7.05 -14.99 -8.71
N LEU A 60 7.93 -15.59 -7.95
CA LEU A 60 9.24 -15.05 -7.62
C LEU A 60 10.16 -15.21 -8.84
N MET A 61 10.96 -14.20 -9.14
CA MET A 61 11.77 -14.13 -10.37
C MET A 61 13.24 -13.77 -10.07
N ASP A 62 13.75 -14.15 -8.91
CA ASP A 62 15.11 -13.81 -8.46
C ASP A 62 15.39 -12.28 -8.53
N LEU A 63 14.44 -11.50 -8.05
CA LEU A 63 14.50 -10.04 -8.08
C LEU A 63 15.29 -9.47 -6.89
N PRO A 64 15.93 -8.30 -7.03
CA PRO A 64 16.60 -7.61 -5.92
C PRO A 64 15.74 -7.46 -4.66
N LEU A 65 14.47 -7.16 -4.80
CA LEU A 65 13.52 -7.12 -3.69
C LEU A 65 13.44 -8.45 -2.94
N GLU A 66 13.44 -9.57 -3.66
CA GLU A 66 13.37 -10.90 -3.06
C GLU A 66 14.61 -11.21 -2.25
N GLU A 67 15.79 -10.89 -2.78
CA GLU A 67 17.07 -11.08 -2.07
C GLU A 67 17.14 -10.27 -0.78
N GLU A 68 16.75 -8.99 -0.82
CA GLU A 68 16.74 -8.15 0.36
C GLU A 68 15.70 -8.58 1.40
N LEU A 69 14.52 -9.03 0.98
CA LEU A 69 13.54 -9.63 1.88
C LEU A 69 14.08 -10.90 2.54
N LYS A 70 14.79 -11.77 1.80
CA LYS A 70 15.43 -12.97 2.35
C LYS A 70 16.53 -12.62 3.35
N LYS A 71 17.31 -11.57 3.11
CA LYS A 71 18.34 -11.12 4.07
C LYS A 71 17.69 -10.71 5.40
N GLN A 72 16.58 -9.98 5.36
CA GLN A 72 15.96 -9.46 6.58
C GLN A 72 15.08 -10.50 7.29
N TYR A 73 14.30 -11.29 6.56
CA TYR A 73 13.31 -12.22 7.14
C TYR A 73 13.78 -13.68 7.13
N GLY A 74 14.90 -13.99 6.47
CA GLY A 74 15.43 -15.34 6.30
C GLY A 74 14.85 -16.06 5.08
N THR A 75 13.53 -16.08 4.91
CA THR A 75 12.85 -16.65 3.74
C THR A 75 11.65 -15.80 3.32
N ILE A 76 11.19 -15.97 2.08
CA ILE A 76 9.98 -15.30 1.59
C ILE A 76 8.74 -15.77 2.34
N GLU A 77 8.68 -17.05 2.74
CA GLU A 77 7.60 -17.61 3.54
C GLU A 77 7.52 -16.95 4.91
N LYS A 78 8.65 -16.70 5.56
CA LYS A 78 8.69 -15.98 6.84
C LYS A 78 8.26 -14.52 6.68
N PHE A 79 8.68 -13.85 5.60
CA PHE A 79 8.17 -12.52 5.28
C PHE A 79 6.64 -12.52 5.10
N LYS A 80 6.11 -13.44 4.27
CA LYS A 80 4.65 -13.57 4.07
C LYS A 80 3.91 -13.87 5.37
N ALA A 81 4.48 -14.68 6.24
CA ALA A 81 3.90 -14.97 7.55
C ALA A 81 3.85 -13.73 8.44
N ALA A 82 4.94 -12.96 8.53
CA ALA A 82 4.98 -11.70 9.29
C ALA A 82 4.00 -10.65 8.72
N PHE A 83 3.91 -10.53 7.39
CA PHE A 83 2.96 -9.63 6.74
C PHE A 83 1.51 -10.04 7.03
N LYS A 84 1.21 -11.33 6.96
CA LYS A 84 -0.10 -11.89 7.28
C LYS A 84 -0.47 -11.66 8.75
N GLU A 85 0.46 -11.85 9.66
CA GLU A 85 0.26 -11.61 11.10
C GLU A 85 -0.10 -10.14 11.35
N ALA A 86 0.66 -9.20 10.79
CA ALA A 86 0.36 -7.77 10.91
C ALA A 86 -1.02 -7.41 10.32
N ALA A 87 -1.34 -7.93 9.13
CA ALA A 87 -2.62 -7.70 8.47
C ALA A 87 -3.81 -8.27 9.25
N LEU A 88 -3.66 -9.43 9.90
CA LEU A 88 -4.68 -10.03 10.77
C LEU A 88 -4.82 -9.29 12.10
N GLY A 89 -3.73 -8.75 12.63
CA GLY A 89 -3.73 -7.95 13.85
C GLY A 89 -4.41 -6.59 13.69
N HIS A 90 -4.59 -6.11 12.45
CA HIS A 90 -5.30 -4.85 12.20
C HIS A 90 -6.80 -4.98 12.45
N PHE A 91 -7.32 -4.18 13.38
CA PHE A 91 -8.75 -4.18 13.71
C PHE A 91 -9.51 -3.18 12.82
N GLY A 92 -10.59 -3.65 12.19
CA GLY A 92 -11.46 -2.82 11.35
C GLY A 92 -10.97 -2.65 9.91
N SER A 93 -11.43 -1.58 9.28
CA SER A 93 -11.07 -1.21 7.90
C SER A 93 -9.74 -0.48 7.87
N GLY A 94 -8.91 -0.79 6.90
CA GLY A 94 -7.60 -0.17 6.75
C GLY A 94 -6.75 -0.84 5.70
N TRP A 95 -5.46 -0.66 5.82
CA TRP A 95 -4.46 -1.13 4.86
C TRP A 95 -3.27 -1.75 5.58
N CYS A 96 -2.63 -2.72 4.93
CA CYS A 96 -1.34 -3.26 5.37
C CYS A 96 -0.28 -2.96 4.30
N TRP A 97 0.87 -2.51 4.74
CA TRP A 97 1.94 -1.98 3.92
C TRP A 97 3.25 -2.73 4.15
N LEU A 98 4.00 -2.97 3.08
CA LEU A 98 5.44 -3.16 3.16
C LEU A 98 6.09 -1.84 2.81
N LEU A 99 6.85 -1.30 3.74
CA LEU A 99 7.60 -0.04 3.62
C LEU A 99 9.09 -0.33 3.58
N TYR A 100 9.85 0.51 2.86
CA TYR A 100 11.30 0.48 2.88
C TYR A 100 11.86 1.84 3.31
N ASP A 101 12.63 1.86 4.39
CA ASP A 101 13.25 3.07 4.95
C ASP A 101 14.61 2.72 5.55
N LYS A 102 15.61 3.56 5.28
CA LYS A 102 16.97 3.42 5.86
C LYS A 102 17.54 2.01 5.76
N ASN A 103 17.43 1.41 4.59
CA ASN A 103 17.90 0.05 4.27
C ASN A 103 17.22 -1.07 5.09
N GLN A 104 15.98 -0.84 5.54
CA GLN A 104 15.19 -1.85 6.25
C GLN A 104 13.75 -1.90 5.74
N PHE A 105 13.22 -3.11 5.67
CA PHE A 105 11.78 -3.29 5.47
C PHE A 105 11.04 -3.19 6.78
N ARG A 106 9.87 -2.61 6.72
CA ARG A 106 8.94 -2.53 7.82
C ARG A 106 7.52 -2.84 7.35
N ILE A 107 6.82 -3.64 8.13
CA ILE A 107 5.40 -3.92 7.92
C ILE A 107 4.62 -3.00 8.84
N ALA A 108 3.69 -2.22 8.27
CA ALA A 108 2.86 -1.28 9.01
C ALA A 108 1.38 -1.42 8.59
N THR A 109 0.48 -0.94 9.43
CA THR A 109 -0.94 -0.86 9.10
C THR A 109 -1.46 0.54 9.36
N THR A 110 -2.42 0.98 8.54
CA THR A 110 -3.09 2.27 8.70
C THR A 110 -4.60 2.10 8.72
N MET A 111 -5.31 2.96 9.45
CA MET A 111 -6.76 2.91 9.56
C MET A 111 -7.44 3.56 8.34
N ASN A 112 -8.62 3.11 8.03
CA ASN A 112 -9.49 3.68 7.00
C ASN A 112 -8.76 3.88 5.66
N GLN A 113 -8.70 5.11 5.14
CA GLN A 113 -7.99 5.44 3.90
C GLN A 113 -6.66 6.14 4.14
N ASP A 114 -6.16 6.13 5.36
CA ASP A 114 -4.85 6.68 5.67
C ASP A 114 -3.74 5.92 4.94
N THR A 115 -2.73 6.67 4.52
CA THR A 115 -1.56 6.14 3.80
C THR A 115 -0.28 6.65 4.44
N PRO A 116 0.82 5.88 4.38
CA PRO A 116 2.13 6.32 4.89
C PRO A 116 2.65 7.65 4.35
N LEU A 117 2.10 8.15 3.25
CA LEU A 117 2.45 9.49 2.72
C LEU A 117 1.87 10.66 3.53
N MET A 118 0.85 10.41 4.34
CA MET A 118 0.15 11.48 5.05
C MET A 118 0.98 12.02 6.20
N ASP A 119 1.06 13.34 6.31
CA ASP A 119 1.75 14.03 7.41
C ASP A 119 1.10 13.81 8.80
N VAL A 120 -0.09 13.21 8.82
CA VAL A 120 -0.80 12.78 10.04
C VAL A 120 -0.55 11.31 10.40
N VAL A 121 0.19 10.57 9.57
CA VAL A 121 0.52 9.16 9.75
C VAL A 121 2.02 9.02 10.00
N TYR A 122 2.41 8.51 11.17
CA TYR A 122 3.83 8.35 11.52
C TYR A 122 4.35 6.98 11.08
N GLU A 123 4.37 6.76 9.76
CA GLU A 123 4.83 5.52 9.13
C GLU A 123 5.76 5.84 7.95
N PRO A 124 6.99 6.35 8.21
CA PRO A 124 7.89 6.76 7.14
C PRO A 124 8.37 5.58 6.31
N GLY A 125 8.64 5.84 5.03
CA GLY A 125 9.24 4.89 4.12
C GLY A 125 8.52 4.81 2.77
N ASN A 126 9.23 4.26 1.81
CA ASN A 126 8.70 4.05 0.48
C ASN A 126 7.75 2.86 0.45
N ILE A 127 6.59 3.03 -0.16
CA ILE A 127 5.56 1.99 -0.21
C ILE A 127 5.91 0.98 -1.30
N ILE A 128 6.23 -0.25 -0.90
CA ILE A 128 6.58 -1.36 -1.80
C ILE A 128 5.35 -2.21 -2.11
N ILE A 129 4.60 -2.61 -1.07
CA ILE A 129 3.39 -3.43 -1.19
C ILE A 129 2.26 -2.74 -0.45
N ALA A 130 1.05 -2.76 -1.04
CA ALA A 130 -0.20 -2.30 -0.44
C ALA A 130 -1.21 -3.45 -0.47
N LEU A 131 -1.84 -3.73 0.67
CA LEU A 131 -2.93 -4.70 0.81
C LEU A 131 -4.14 -4.03 1.42
N ASP A 132 -5.27 -4.09 0.72
CA ASP A 132 -6.56 -3.59 1.19
C ASP A 132 -7.16 -4.54 2.24
N LEU A 133 -7.47 -4.02 3.44
CA LEU A 133 -8.08 -4.77 4.53
C LEU A 133 -9.56 -4.39 4.76
N TRP A 134 -10.12 -3.53 3.91
CA TRP A 134 -11.55 -3.23 3.92
C TRP A 134 -12.35 -4.47 3.53
N GLU A 135 -13.50 -4.69 4.15
CA GLU A 135 -14.34 -5.85 3.87
C GLU A 135 -14.80 -5.94 2.42
N HIS A 136 -15.01 -4.81 1.75
CA HIS A 136 -15.38 -4.79 0.33
C HIS A 136 -14.37 -5.52 -0.58
N SER A 137 -13.10 -5.62 -0.16
CA SER A 137 -12.06 -6.29 -0.94
C SER A 137 -12.17 -7.82 -0.91
N TYR A 138 -12.79 -8.38 0.12
CA TYR A 138 -12.77 -9.83 0.30
C TYR A 138 -14.10 -10.47 0.70
N TYR A 139 -15.07 -9.70 1.21
CA TYR A 139 -16.27 -10.28 1.82
C TYR A 139 -17.12 -11.10 0.85
N LEU A 140 -17.25 -10.69 -0.42
CA LEU A 140 -18.05 -11.41 -1.40
C LEU A 140 -17.56 -12.85 -1.60
N LYS A 141 -16.26 -13.09 -1.56
CA LYS A 141 -15.63 -14.39 -1.82
C LYS A 141 -15.25 -15.13 -0.54
N TYR A 142 -14.69 -14.43 0.42
CA TYR A 142 -14.07 -15.04 1.62
C TYR A 142 -14.89 -14.84 2.89
N LYS A 143 -15.96 -14.04 2.87
CA LYS A 143 -16.77 -13.67 4.02
C LYS A 143 -15.88 -13.07 5.13
N ASN A 144 -15.94 -13.60 6.34
CA ASN A 144 -15.10 -13.18 7.47
C ASN A 144 -13.69 -13.80 7.48
N ASP A 145 -13.35 -14.66 6.50
CA ASP A 145 -12.05 -15.33 6.46
C ASP A 145 -10.98 -14.45 5.79
N ARG A 146 -10.57 -13.40 6.52
CA ARG A 146 -9.50 -12.50 6.08
C ARG A 146 -8.18 -13.25 5.85
N ALA A 147 -7.93 -14.34 6.59
CA ALA A 147 -6.72 -15.12 6.46
C ALA A 147 -6.58 -15.75 5.07
N LYS A 148 -7.66 -16.35 4.55
CA LYS A 148 -7.67 -16.91 3.18
C LYS A 148 -7.54 -15.83 2.11
N TYR A 149 -8.11 -14.65 2.33
CA TYR A 149 -7.95 -13.52 1.42
C TYR A 149 -6.48 -13.10 1.30
N ILE A 150 -5.78 -12.96 2.44
CA ILE A 150 -4.36 -12.59 2.46
C ILE A 150 -3.50 -13.65 1.74
N ASP A 151 -3.78 -14.93 1.95
CA ASP A 151 -3.09 -16.01 1.24
C ASP A 151 -3.35 -15.97 -0.28
N ALA A 152 -4.55 -15.56 -0.70
CA ALA A 152 -4.89 -15.40 -2.10
C ALA A 152 -4.23 -14.15 -2.71
N PHE A 153 -4.09 -13.06 -1.95
CA PHE A 153 -3.40 -11.86 -2.40
C PHE A 153 -1.96 -12.17 -2.84
N PHE A 154 -1.19 -12.90 -2.04
CA PHE A 154 0.18 -13.28 -2.41
C PHE A 154 0.30 -14.15 -3.67
N LYS A 155 -0.80 -14.81 -4.08
CA LYS A 155 -0.85 -15.57 -5.34
C LYS A 155 -1.13 -14.69 -6.56
N LEU A 156 -1.64 -13.48 -6.35
CA LEU A 156 -1.99 -12.51 -7.40
C LEU A 156 -1.04 -11.33 -7.45
N MET A 157 -0.21 -11.16 -6.40
CA MET A 157 0.71 -10.04 -6.28
C MET A 157 1.74 -10.04 -7.41
N CYS A 158 1.93 -8.87 -8.01
CA CYS A 158 2.94 -8.62 -9.03
C CYS A 158 4.29 -8.30 -8.36
N TRP A 159 5.19 -9.27 -8.33
CA TRP A 159 6.52 -9.10 -7.74
C TRP A 159 7.40 -8.15 -8.54
N SER A 160 7.25 -8.11 -9.88
CA SER A 160 7.98 -7.19 -10.75
C SER A 160 7.63 -5.73 -10.43
N THR A 161 6.35 -5.39 -10.33
CA THR A 161 5.92 -4.04 -9.94
C THR A 161 6.39 -3.66 -8.54
N SER A 162 6.36 -4.59 -7.59
CA SER A 162 6.88 -4.35 -6.23
C SER A 162 8.39 -4.12 -6.25
N ASN A 163 9.12 -4.85 -7.08
CA ASN A 163 10.56 -4.65 -7.28
C ASN A 163 10.88 -3.31 -7.95
N GLU A 164 10.10 -2.89 -8.93
CA GLU A 164 10.25 -1.55 -9.54
C GLU A 164 10.11 -0.45 -8.48
N ARG A 165 9.11 -0.51 -7.61
CA ARG A 165 8.94 0.43 -6.50
C ARG A 165 10.13 0.41 -5.55
N PHE A 166 10.69 -0.76 -5.28
CA PHE A 166 11.86 -0.91 -4.42
C PHE A 166 13.12 -0.31 -5.04
N THR A 167 13.34 -0.52 -6.34
CA THR A 167 14.58 -0.08 -7.03
C THR A 167 14.55 1.39 -7.44
N GLN A 168 13.39 1.97 -7.76
CA GLN A 168 13.27 3.37 -8.17
C GLN A 168 13.70 4.38 -7.08
N ASP A 169 13.61 4.00 -5.83
CA ASP A 169 13.94 4.87 -4.69
C ASP A 169 15.35 4.66 -4.14
N GLN A 170 16.18 3.85 -4.82
CA GLN A 170 17.60 3.65 -4.48
C GLN A 170 18.56 4.57 -5.26
N TYR A 171 18.02 5.40 -6.17
CA TYR A 171 18.80 6.34 -6.99
C TYR A 171 18.29 7.79 -6.76
#